data_62f47d07ffa49dd5ef32757ac6ef44e1
#
_entry.id   62f47d07ffa49dd5ef32757ac6ef44e1
#
_cell.length_a   1.000
_cell.length_b   1.000
_cell.length_c   1.000
_cell.angle_alpha   90.00
_cell.angle_beta   90.00
_cell.angle_gamma   90.00
#
_symmetry.space_group_name_H-M   'P 1'
#
loop_
_entity.id
_entity.type
_entity.pdbx_description
1 polymer ?
#
loop_
_entity_poly.entity_id
_entity_poly.type
_entity_poly.pdbx_seq_one_letter_code
_entity_poly.pdbx_strand_id
1 'polypeptide(L)'
;MIKSFSLAGLALAFSATTSLAATNITWWHGMAGRNGEVINEVSQKFNEAQQSCMLTPVSKGTYEEALASGIAAFRSGEQPNILQVFDAGAATIINAPGAVIPAEDLINNAGYTFDREAFIEGVRYFYADSDGKFVGMPFNSSAPIMYINTEALEKAGVTAPKTWEEFEAIAPKLKEAGYLPLAQAQLTWQFTENFFSRHNIQFATNNNGYDTVVDTKINMTDPNLVMMFTKLKSWADEGYFGYYGAGWADNQKVFEEGKAAFWIGSSGSFGGLQKTAQKPFSADFLPYWSSVEGAGTNTFIGGAALFAMSGKSDAENKCTADFFQFLTSPEIQKFYHQATGYVAITEAAYELTKSEGYYEKTPVAEVGIKQLMLKSGEWSKGYRLGFYPQIRAIMEREYGRIFAGETSVEEGLKTIETEGNELLARFAKTAG
;
A
#
# COMPACT_ATOMS: atom_id res chain seq x y z
N MET A 1 -33.85 -8.89 86.52
CA MET A 1 -33.26 -7.86 85.60
C MET A 1 -32.51 -8.57 84.47
N ILE A 2 -33.18 -8.78 83.36
CA ILE A 2 -32.58 -9.45 82.16
C ILE A 2 -32.29 -8.34 81.16
N LYS A 3 -31.00 -8.17 80.81
CA LYS A 3 -30.57 -7.17 79.75
C LYS A 3 -30.57 -7.86 78.43
N SER A 4 -31.42 -7.38 77.51
CA SER A 4 -31.43 -7.82 76.15
C SER A 4 -30.28 -7.10 75.33
N PHE A 5 -29.43 -7.87 74.68
CA PHE A 5 -28.44 -7.37 73.72
C PHE A 5 -29.06 -7.47 72.31
N SER A 6 -29.24 -6.34 71.67
CA SER A 6 -29.61 -6.25 70.27
C SER A 6 -28.34 -6.34 69.40
N LEU A 7 -28.21 -7.36 68.57
CA LEU A 7 -27.20 -7.46 67.53
C LEU A 7 -27.73 -6.70 66.29
N ALA A 8 -27.09 -5.58 65.95
CA ALA A 8 -27.30 -4.88 64.69
C ALA A 8 -26.44 -5.57 63.61
N GLY A 9 -27.08 -6.31 62.70
CA GLY A 9 -26.42 -6.92 61.58
C GLY A 9 -26.09 -5.88 60.49
N LEU A 10 -24.81 -5.66 60.21
CA LEU A 10 -24.33 -4.80 59.13
C LEU A 10 -24.37 -5.62 57.81
N ALA A 11 -25.37 -5.38 56.96
CA ALA A 11 -25.45 -6.01 55.64
C ALA A 11 -24.46 -5.25 54.69
N LEU A 12 -23.33 -5.86 54.39
CA LEU A 12 -22.43 -5.45 53.29
C LEU A 12 -23.12 -5.77 51.98
N ALA A 13 -23.61 -4.74 51.27
CA ALA A 13 -24.03 -4.87 49.89
C ALA A 13 -22.79 -5.02 49.01
N PHE A 14 -22.49 -6.22 48.55
CA PHE A 14 -21.54 -6.48 47.48
C PHE A 14 -22.19 -6.02 46.19
N SER A 15 -21.77 -4.82 45.70
CA SER A 15 -22.06 -4.39 44.32
C SER A 15 -21.26 -5.30 43.38
N ALA A 16 -21.92 -6.32 42.84
CA ALA A 16 -21.36 -7.12 41.74
C ALA A 16 -21.25 -6.16 40.51
N THR A 17 -20.07 -5.67 40.29
CA THR A 17 -19.75 -5.05 38.96
C THR A 17 -19.78 -6.20 37.95
N THR A 18 -20.87 -6.31 37.20
CA THR A 18 -20.92 -7.14 36.00
C THR A 18 -19.87 -6.61 35.03
N SER A 19 -18.70 -7.24 34.98
CA SER A 19 -17.76 -7.03 33.86
C SER A 19 -18.51 -7.47 32.60
N LEU A 20 -18.95 -6.53 31.79
CA LEU A 20 -19.41 -6.83 30.44
C LEU A 20 -18.24 -7.50 29.72
N ALA A 21 -18.47 -8.69 29.16
CA ALA A 21 -17.45 -9.35 28.35
C ALA A 21 -17.08 -8.44 27.17
N ALA A 22 -15.77 -8.35 26.86
CA ALA A 22 -15.30 -7.55 25.75
C ALA A 22 -15.94 -8.00 24.42
N THR A 23 -16.31 -7.03 23.58
CA THR A 23 -16.83 -7.31 22.23
C THR A 23 -15.69 -7.78 21.33
N ASN A 24 -15.82 -8.98 20.77
CA ASN A 24 -14.81 -9.55 19.89
C ASN A 24 -14.99 -9.02 18.47
N ILE A 25 -13.89 -8.55 17.87
CA ILE A 25 -13.82 -8.17 16.46
C ILE A 25 -12.63 -8.85 15.79
N THR A 26 -12.76 -9.17 14.51
CA THR A 26 -11.73 -9.84 13.73
C THR A 26 -11.22 -8.96 12.59
N TRP A 27 -9.92 -9.01 12.35
CA TRP A 27 -9.25 -8.31 11.26
C TRP A 27 -8.54 -9.30 10.35
N TRP A 28 -9.04 -9.48 9.11
CA TRP A 28 -8.38 -10.30 8.10
C TRP A 28 -7.40 -9.49 7.28
N HIS A 29 -6.17 -10.01 7.13
CA HIS A 29 -5.07 -9.31 6.47
C HIS A 29 -4.21 -10.24 5.62
N GLY A 30 -3.49 -9.67 4.64
CA GLY A 30 -2.55 -10.34 3.74
C GLY A 30 -1.08 -10.00 4.02
N MET A 31 -0.71 -9.78 5.30
CA MET A 31 0.65 -9.37 5.66
C MET A 31 1.45 -10.55 6.21
N ALA A 32 2.73 -10.63 5.81
CA ALA A 32 3.66 -11.65 6.25
C ALA A 32 4.98 -11.04 6.78
N GLY A 33 5.86 -11.89 7.30
CA GLY A 33 7.17 -11.48 7.81
C GLY A 33 7.07 -10.38 8.88
N ARG A 34 8.02 -9.43 8.87
CA ARG A 34 8.05 -8.33 9.85
C ARG A 34 6.75 -7.52 9.87
N ASN A 35 6.16 -7.25 8.72
CA ASN A 35 4.92 -6.50 8.64
C ASN A 35 3.74 -7.24 9.30
N GLY A 36 3.67 -8.58 9.17
CA GLY A 36 2.70 -9.39 9.89
C GLY A 36 2.91 -9.42 11.41
N GLU A 37 4.17 -9.44 11.86
CA GLU A 37 4.50 -9.31 13.29
C GLU A 37 3.99 -7.98 13.86
N VAL A 38 4.21 -6.86 13.14
CA VAL A 38 3.78 -5.52 13.59
C VAL A 38 2.26 -5.40 13.66
N ILE A 39 1.51 -6.10 12.80
CA ILE A 39 0.03 -6.18 12.93
C ILE A 39 -0.36 -6.79 14.28
N ASN A 40 0.30 -7.87 14.70
CA ASN A 40 0.04 -8.47 16.01
C ASN A 40 0.39 -7.50 17.15
N GLU A 41 1.53 -6.78 17.04
CA GLU A 41 1.95 -5.78 18.03
C GLU A 41 0.94 -4.62 18.15
N VAL A 42 0.42 -4.10 17.02
CA VAL A 42 -0.61 -3.05 17.00
C VAL A 42 -1.92 -3.55 17.61
N SER A 43 -2.34 -4.76 17.26
CA SER A 43 -3.55 -5.37 17.81
C SER A 43 -3.43 -5.58 19.33
N GLN A 44 -2.28 -6.03 19.80
CA GLN A 44 -2.01 -6.17 21.22
C GLN A 44 -2.07 -4.82 21.95
N LYS A 45 -1.42 -3.77 21.41
CA LYS A 45 -1.47 -2.40 21.95
C LYS A 45 -2.90 -1.88 22.06
N PHE A 46 -3.74 -2.12 21.05
CA PHE A 46 -5.16 -1.76 21.12
C PHE A 46 -5.89 -2.49 22.24
N ASN A 47 -5.70 -3.81 22.34
CA ASN A 47 -6.35 -4.64 23.36
C ASN A 47 -5.90 -4.25 24.78
N GLU A 48 -4.65 -3.83 24.96
CA GLU A 48 -4.11 -3.38 26.26
C GLU A 48 -4.59 -1.96 26.63
N ALA A 49 -4.89 -1.10 25.65
CA ALA A 49 -5.29 0.28 25.88
C ALA A 49 -6.73 0.45 26.38
N GLN A 50 -7.57 -0.57 26.28
CA GLN A 50 -8.98 -0.55 26.67
C GLN A 50 -9.47 -1.96 27.05
N GLN A 51 -10.71 -2.09 27.60
CA GLN A 51 -11.27 -3.36 28.05
C GLN A 51 -12.63 -3.72 27.42
N SER A 52 -13.16 -2.84 26.55
CA SER A 52 -14.48 -3.03 25.94
C SER A 52 -14.45 -3.85 24.66
N CYS A 53 -13.30 -3.94 24.00
CA CYS A 53 -13.11 -4.60 22.71
C CYS A 53 -11.93 -5.58 22.77
N MET A 54 -12.04 -6.68 22.01
CA MET A 54 -10.94 -7.63 21.79
C MET A 54 -10.75 -7.82 20.29
N LEU A 55 -9.66 -7.29 19.74
CA LEU A 55 -9.29 -7.42 18.34
C LEU A 55 -8.41 -8.65 18.13
N THR A 56 -8.81 -9.50 17.18
CA THR A 56 -8.03 -10.67 16.76
C THR A 56 -7.62 -10.53 15.31
N PRO A 57 -6.33 -10.30 14.98
CA PRO A 57 -5.83 -10.33 13.62
C PRO A 57 -5.74 -11.77 13.09
N VAL A 58 -6.10 -11.97 11.82
CA VAL A 58 -6.09 -13.27 11.14
C VAL A 58 -5.43 -13.12 9.78
N SER A 59 -4.25 -13.73 9.61
CA SER A 59 -3.59 -13.76 8.31
C SER A 59 -4.35 -14.68 7.34
N LYS A 60 -4.54 -14.21 6.12
CA LYS A 60 -5.18 -14.95 5.01
C LYS A 60 -4.20 -15.23 3.85
N GLY A 61 -2.89 -15.16 4.11
CA GLY A 61 -1.87 -15.36 3.09
C GLY A 61 -1.46 -14.05 2.42
N THR A 62 -1.62 -13.96 1.10
CA THR A 62 -1.34 -12.74 0.32
C THR A 62 -2.50 -11.75 0.32
N TYR A 63 -2.31 -10.58 -0.25
CA TYR A 63 -3.38 -9.59 -0.45
C TYR A 63 -4.52 -10.13 -1.33
N GLU A 64 -4.17 -10.86 -2.39
CA GLU A 64 -5.13 -11.48 -3.30
C GLU A 64 -5.94 -12.57 -2.60
N GLU A 65 -5.29 -13.40 -1.79
CA GLU A 65 -5.94 -14.44 -0.99
C GLU A 65 -6.84 -13.84 0.10
N ALA A 66 -6.42 -12.75 0.74
CA ALA A 66 -7.22 -12.03 1.72
C ALA A 66 -8.49 -11.44 1.08
N LEU A 67 -8.35 -10.78 -0.09
CA LEU A 67 -9.49 -10.25 -0.84
C LEU A 67 -10.44 -11.36 -1.30
N ALA A 68 -9.92 -12.44 -1.87
CA ALA A 68 -10.72 -13.57 -2.33
C ALA A 68 -11.49 -14.23 -1.17
N SER A 69 -10.82 -14.41 -0.02
CA SER A 69 -11.43 -14.93 1.21
C SER A 69 -12.53 -14.00 1.73
N GLY A 70 -12.29 -12.68 1.72
CA GLY A 70 -13.27 -11.67 2.13
C GLY A 70 -14.53 -11.66 1.25
N ILE A 71 -14.36 -11.75 -0.07
CA ILE A 71 -15.47 -11.83 -1.03
C ILE A 71 -16.29 -13.12 -0.80
N ALA A 72 -15.63 -14.26 -0.61
CA ALA A 72 -16.31 -15.54 -0.36
C ALA A 72 -17.09 -15.50 0.96
N ALA A 73 -16.47 -14.99 2.03
CA ALA A 73 -17.09 -14.85 3.34
C ALA A 73 -18.29 -13.88 3.33
N PHE A 74 -18.19 -12.77 2.61
CA PHE A 74 -19.32 -11.84 2.47
C PHE A 74 -20.53 -12.50 1.82
N ARG A 75 -20.32 -13.33 0.79
CA ARG A 75 -21.39 -14.08 0.12
C ARG A 75 -22.06 -15.12 1.02
N SER A 76 -21.36 -15.67 2.00
CA SER A 76 -21.89 -16.63 2.98
C SER A 76 -22.38 -15.99 4.28
N GLY A 77 -22.22 -14.69 4.47
CA GLY A 77 -22.55 -13.98 5.72
C GLY A 77 -21.56 -14.19 6.86
N GLU A 78 -20.33 -14.66 6.54
CA GLU A 78 -19.27 -14.99 7.50
C GLU A 78 -18.07 -14.04 7.45
N GLN A 79 -18.26 -12.83 6.87
CA GLN A 79 -17.22 -11.84 6.72
C GLN A 79 -16.63 -11.39 8.08
N PRO A 80 -15.34 -10.97 8.13
CA PRO A 80 -14.74 -10.39 9.34
C PRO A 80 -15.38 -9.02 9.65
N ASN A 81 -14.99 -8.41 10.76
CA ASN A 81 -15.34 -7.01 11.04
C ASN A 81 -14.51 -6.06 10.19
N ILE A 82 -13.24 -6.39 10.01
CA ILE A 82 -12.27 -5.59 9.25
C ILE A 82 -11.61 -6.46 8.18
N LEU A 83 -11.66 -6.02 6.93
CA LEU A 83 -10.94 -6.64 5.82
C LEU A 83 -9.88 -5.67 5.30
N GLN A 84 -8.62 -6.11 5.28
CA GLN A 84 -7.55 -5.40 4.59
C GLN A 84 -7.66 -5.66 3.09
N VAL A 85 -7.75 -4.58 2.30
CA VAL A 85 -7.78 -4.67 0.84
C VAL A 85 -6.70 -3.76 0.27
N PHE A 86 -5.86 -4.35 -0.58
CA PHE A 86 -4.75 -3.65 -1.23
C PHE A 86 -5.22 -2.72 -2.37
N ASP A 87 -4.32 -1.87 -2.83
CA ASP A 87 -4.56 -0.85 -3.84
C ASP A 87 -5.31 -1.36 -5.08
N ALA A 88 -4.82 -2.44 -5.70
CA ALA A 88 -5.46 -3.03 -6.89
C ALA A 88 -6.84 -3.63 -6.61
N GLY A 89 -7.13 -4.02 -5.38
CA GLY A 89 -8.43 -4.56 -4.97
C GLY A 89 -9.47 -3.49 -4.61
N ALA A 90 -9.05 -2.24 -4.40
CA ALA A 90 -9.88 -1.17 -3.84
C ALA A 90 -11.17 -0.92 -4.64
N ALA A 91 -11.10 -0.84 -5.98
CA ALA A 91 -12.27 -0.62 -6.82
C ALA A 91 -13.32 -1.74 -6.68
N THR A 92 -12.89 -2.97 -6.50
CA THR A 92 -13.79 -4.12 -6.35
C THR A 92 -14.62 -4.02 -5.07
N ILE A 93 -14.02 -3.63 -3.96
CA ILE A 93 -14.73 -3.54 -2.68
C ILE A 93 -15.55 -2.25 -2.55
N ILE A 94 -15.04 -1.13 -3.07
CA ILE A 94 -15.73 0.17 -3.03
C ILE A 94 -17.02 0.14 -3.88
N ASN A 95 -17.00 -0.55 -5.02
CA ASN A 95 -18.16 -0.68 -5.90
C ASN A 95 -19.03 -1.92 -5.57
N ALA A 96 -18.81 -2.61 -4.45
CA ALA A 96 -19.65 -3.72 -4.01
C ALA A 96 -20.83 -3.21 -3.17
N PRO A 97 -22.07 -3.19 -3.68
CA PRO A 97 -23.21 -2.60 -2.99
C PRO A 97 -23.44 -3.25 -1.62
N GLY A 98 -23.48 -2.43 -0.56
CA GLY A 98 -23.78 -2.88 0.79
C GLY A 98 -22.74 -3.79 1.45
N ALA A 99 -21.55 -3.98 0.84
CA ALA A 99 -20.51 -4.83 1.41
C ALA A 99 -19.76 -4.19 2.58
N VAL A 100 -19.63 -2.87 2.57
CA VAL A 100 -18.86 -2.12 3.57
C VAL A 100 -19.65 -0.92 4.11
N ILE A 101 -19.29 -0.52 5.32
CA ILE A 101 -19.66 0.76 5.89
C ILE A 101 -18.50 1.71 5.60
N PRO A 102 -18.71 2.87 4.92
CA PRO A 102 -17.64 3.83 4.73
C PRO A 102 -16.96 4.18 6.07
N ALA A 103 -15.63 4.18 6.08
CA ALA A 103 -14.85 4.40 7.30
C ALA A 103 -15.20 5.74 7.97
N GLU A 104 -15.44 6.77 7.15
CA GLU A 104 -15.89 8.09 7.64
C GLU A 104 -17.26 8.03 8.33
N ASP A 105 -18.24 7.34 7.72
CA ASP A 105 -19.56 7.16 8.33
C ASP A 105 -19.48 6.34 9.62
N LEU A 106 -18.68 5.27 9.63
CA LEU A 106 -18.48 4.43 10.82
C LEU A 106 -17.93 5.24 11.99
N ILE A 107 -16.92 6.06 11.76
CA ILE A 107 -16.29 6.91 12.79
C ILE A 107 -17.26 7.97 13.29
N ASN A 108 -17.97 8.66 12.38
CA ASN A 108 -18.94 9.69 12.74
C ASN A 108 -20.13 9.09 13.52
N ASN A 109 -20.64 7.92 13.11
CA ASN A 109 -21.72 7.23 13.81
C ASN A 109 -21.31 6.73 15.21
N ALA A 110 -20.03 6.47 15.43
CA ALA A 110 -19.48 6.12 16.74
C ALA A 110 -19.27 7.32 17.68
N GLY A 111 -19.63 8.54 17.24
CA GLY A 111 -19.53 9.78 18.02
C GLY A 111 -18.19 10.47 17.95
N TYR A 112 -17.31 10.08 17.04
CA TYR A 112 -16.07 10.79 16.73
C TYR A 112 -16.25 11.78 15.58
N THR A 113 -15.28 12.65 15.36
CA THR A 113 -15.22 13.53 14.19
C THR A 113 -14.14 13.02 13.25
N PHE A 114 -14.50 12.74 12.01
CA PHE A 114 -13.53 12.36 10.98
C PHE A 114 -12.99 13.63 10.31
N ASP A 115 -11.67 13.81 10.35
CA ASP A 115 -10.97 14.92 9.70
C ASP A 115 -10.19 14.41 8.47
N ARG A 116 -10.72 14.68 7.28
CA ARG A 116 -10.09 14.32 6.01
C ARG A 116 -8.75 15.03 5.80
N GLU A 117 -8.64 16.28 6.27
CA GLU A 117 -7.46 17.11 6.06
C GLU A 117 -6.28 16.69 6.93
N ALA A 118 -6.50 15.89 7.99
CA ALA A 118 -5.44 15.35 8.82
C ALA A 118 -4.55 14.33 8.06
N PHE A 119 -5.03 13.78 6.95
CA PHE A 119 -4.28 12.80 6.16
C PHE A 119 -3.38 13.47 5.13
N ILE A 120 -2.22 12.89 4.85
CA ILE A 120 -1.30 13.31 3.79
C ILE A 120 -2.03 13.29 2.44
N GLU A 121 -1.89 14.34 1.64
CA GLU A 121 -2.64 14.54 0.39
C GLU A 121 -2.55 13.34 -0.55
N GLY A 122 -1.37 12.76 -0.77
CA GLY A 122 -1.17 11.59 -1.62
C GLY A 122 -1.87 10.31 -1.13
N VAL A 123 -2.38 10.29 0.11
CA VAL A 123 -3.11 9.15 0.71
C VAL A 123 -4.62 9.34 0.65
N ARG A 124 -5.11 10.58 0.69
CA ARG A 124 -6.55 10.92 0.87
C ARG A 124 -7.46 10.33 -0.19
N TYR A 125 -7.05 10.37 -1.45
CA TYR A 125 -7.96 10.13 -2.58
C TYR A 125 -8.07 8.66 -2.96
N PHE A 126 -7.05 7.85 -2.68
CA PHE A 126 -6.96 6.51 -3.24
C PHE A 126 -8.08 5.57 -2.77
N TYR A 127 -8.52 5.68 -1.51
CA TYR A 127 -9.57 4.84 -0.92
C TYR A 127 -10.87 5.60 -0.63
N ALA A 128 -11.01 6.81 -1.18
CA ALA A 128 -12.22 7.62 -1.10
C ALA A 128 -13.16 7.34 -2.27
N ASP A 129 -14.46 7.66 -2.16
CA ASP A 129 -15.39 7.67 -3.29
C ASP A 129 -15.19 8.90 -4.21
N SER A 130 -16.08 9.09 -5.18
CA SER A 130 -16.03 10.24 -6.11
C SER A 130 -16.20 11.60 -5.40
N ASP A 131 -16.88 11.62 -4.24
CA ASP A 131 -17.12 12.82 -3.45
C ASP A 131 -16.04 13.07 -2.39
N GLY A 132 -14.99 12.24 -2.42
CA GLY A 132 -13.86 12.31 -1.48
C GLY A 132 -14.17 11.75 -0.09
N LYS A 133 -15.30 11.04 0.10
CA LYS A 133 -15.63 10.36 1.35
C LYS A 133 -14.76 9.12 1.49
N PHE A 134 -14.11 8.94 2.63
CA PHE A 134 -13.28 7.76 2.89
C PHE A 134 -14.14 6.50 3.07
N VAL A 135 -14.07 5.61 2.06
CA VAL A 135 -14.72 4.29 2.11
C VAL A 135 -13.84 3.31 2.86
N GLY A 136 -12.55 3.27 2.56
CA GLY A 136 -11.55 2.53 3.32
C GLY A 136 -10.75 3.45 4.23
N MET A 137 -10.39 2.99 5.43
CA MET A 137 -9.43 3.66 6.32
C MET A 137 -8.01 3.38 5.79
N PRO A 138 -7.26 4.38 5.32
CA PRO A 138 -5.86 4.18 4.94
C PRO A 138 -5.07 3.56 6.09
N PHE A 139 -4.20 2.60 5.77
CA PHE A 139 -3.44 1.92 6.82
C PHE A 139 -1.95 1.83 6.47
N ASN A 140 -1.56 0.83 5.71
CA ASN A 140 -0.17 0.59 5.36
C ASN A 140 0.14 1.15 3.97
N SER A 141 0.00 2.47 3.82
CA SER A 141 0.34 3.17 2.58
C SER A 141 1.85 3.22 2.38
N SER A 142 2.29 3.06 1.14
CA SER A 142 3.71 3.11 0.75
C SER A 142 3.90 3.89 -0.54
N ALA A 143 5.14 4.29 -0.80
CA ALA A 143 5.58 4.80 -2.10
C ALA A 143 6.62 3.87 -2.72
N PRO A 144 6.68 3.73 -4.05
CA PRO A 144 7.79 3.07 -4.70
C PRO A 144 9.00 4.01 -4.63
N ILE A 145 10.10 3.51 -4.05
CA ILE A 145 11.35 4.26 -3.91
C ILE A 145 12.51 3.48 -4.50
N MET A 146 13.58 4.15 -4.90
CA MET A 146 14.79 3.52 -5.36
C MET A 146 15.72 3.23 -4.19
N TYR A 147 15.90 1.96 -3.83
CA TYR A 147 16.95 1.51 -2.91
C TYR A 147 18.28 1.43 -3.64
N ILE A 148 19.36 1.85 -2.96
CA ILE A 148 20.67 2.12 -3.54
C ILE A 148 21.75 1.41 -2.73
N ASN A 149 22.48 0.49 -3.35
CA ASN A 149 23.68 -0.10 -2.77
C ASN A 149 24.82 0.94 -2.84
N THR A 150 25.16 1.55 -1.72
CA THR A 150 26.16 2.63 -1.68
C THR A 150 27.58 2.14 -1.98
N GLU A 151 27.91 0.89 -1.64
CA GLU A 151 29.20 0.27 -2.00
C GLU A 151 29.34 0.13 -3.53
N ALA A 152 28.25 -0.22 -4.21
CA ALA A 152 28.27 -0.37 -5.68
C ALA A 152 28.54 0.97 -6.37
N LEU A 153 27.92 2.06 -5.89
CA LEU A 153 28.16 3.39 -6.43
C LEU A 153 29.60 3.86 -6.19
N GLU A 154 30.11 3.66 -4.99
CA GLU A 154 31.48 4.00 -4.64
C GLU A 154 32.50 3.28 -5.52
N LYS A 155 32.36 1.95 -5.68
CA LYS A 155 33.25 1.16 -6.54
C LYS A 155 33.18 1.55 -8.02
N ALA A 156 32.01 1.89 -8.53
CA ALA A 156 31.83 2.34 -9.90
C ALA A 156 32.24 3.80 -10.13
N GLY A 157 32.48 4.58 -9.05
CA GLY A 157 32.80 6.01 -9.13
C GLY A 157 31.65 6.83 -9.71
N VAL A 158 30.39 6.52 -9.33
CA VAL A 158 29.18 7.18 -9.82
C VAL A 158 28.31 7.67 -8.68
N THR A 159 27.36 8.56 -8.97
CA THR A 159 26.34 9.05 -8.03
C THR A 159 24.98 8.46 -8.37
N ALA A 160 24.06 8.46 -7.40
CA ALA A 160 22.70 7.99 -7.61
C ALA A 160 21.98 8.83 -8.68
N PRO A 161 21.28 8.18 -9.64
CA PRO A 161 20.56 8.88 -10.69
C PRO A 161 19.22 9.42 -10.15
N LYS A 162 18.80 10.58 -10.65
CA LYS A 162 17.46 11.14 -10.40
C LYS A 162 16.50 10.86 -11.55
N THR A 163 17.05 10.62 -12.73
CA THR A 163 16.29 10.35 -13.95
C THR A 163 16.75 9.04 -14.57
N TRP A 164 15.91 8.45 -15.42
CA TRP A 164 16.27 7.23 -16.14
C TRP A 164 17.36 7.46 -17.17
N GLU A 165 17.46 8.68 -17.74
CA GLU A 165 18.58 9.07 -18.60
C GLU A 165 19.92 9.09 -17.85
N GLU A 166 19.93 9.57 -16.60
CA GLU A 166 21.10 9.51 -15.73
C GLU A 166 21.46 8.06 -15.38
N PHE A 167 20.46 7.21 -15.11
CA PHE A 167 20.68 5.78 -14.91
C PHE A 167 21.34 5.13 -16.12
N GLU A 168 20.82 5.39 -17.32
CA GLU A 168 21.37 4.87 -18.58
C GLU A 168 22.85 5.26 -18.76
N ALA A 169 23.22 6.46 -18.38
CA ALA A 169 24.60 6.96 -18.47
C ALA A 169 25.58 6.27 -17.51
N ILE A 170 25.11 5.78 -16.36
CA ILE A 170 25.98 5.15 -15.34
C ILE A 170 25.91 3.64 -15.33
N ALA A 171 24.90 3.02 -15.93
CA ALA A 171 24.69 1.56 -15.94
C ALA A 171 25.91 0.77 -16.46
N PRO A 172 26.61 1.19 -17.55
CA PRO A 172 27.82 0.51 -18.01
C PRO A 172 28.91 0.44 -16.94
N LYS A 173 29.14 1.53 -16.18
CA LYS A 173 30.17 1.58 -15.13
C LYS A 173 29.83 0.67 -13.95
N LEU A 174 28.54 0.59 -13.58
CA LEU A 174 28.08 -0.34 -12.54
C LEU A 174 28.30 -1.80 -12.95
N LYS A 175 27.98 -2.14 -14.20
CA LYS A 175 28.23 -3.46 -14.75
C LYS A 175 29.74 -3.80 -14.79
N GLU A 176 30.58 -2.86 -15.22
CA GLU A 176 32.03 -3.00 -15.24
C GLU A 176 32.59 -3.20 -13.82
N ALA A 177 32.01 -2.54 -12.80
CA ALA A 177 32.33 -2.72 -11.39
C ALA A 177 31.84 -4.06 -10.81
N GLY A 178 31.14 -4.89 -11.60
CA GLY A 178 30.69 -6.24 -11.24
C GLY A 178 29.31 -6.32 -10.59
N TYR A 179 28.51 -5.29 -10.71
CA TYR A 179 27.12 -5.27 -10.19
C TYR A 179 26.09 -5.37 -11.33
N LEU A 180 24.94 -5.98 -11.04
CA LEU A 180 23.76 -5.78 -11.86
C LEU A 180 23.24 -4.37 -11.61
N PRO A 181 23.17 -3.47 -12.61
CA PRO A 181 22.75 -2.11 -12.35
C PRO A 181 21.36 -2.01 -11.74
N LEU A 182 20.33 -2.67 -12.29
CA LEU A 182 18.96 -2.67 -11.76
C LEU A 182 18.39 -4.09 -11.73
N ALA A 183 17.99 -4.55 -10.55
CA ALA A 183 17.24 -5.80 -10.37
C ALA A 183 15.75 -5.48 -10.12
N GLN A 184 14.85 -6.08 -10.91
CA GLN A 184 13.43 -5.83 -10.77
C GLN A 184 12.57 -7.06 -11.05
N ALA A 185 11.48 -7.19 -10.29
CA ALA A 185 10.34 -8.06 -10.53
C ALA A 185 9.06 -7.23 -10.40
N GLN A 186 7.91 -7.80 -10.73
CA GLN A 186 6.60 -7.17 -10.57
C GLN A 186 6.56 -5.73 -11.11
N LEU A 187 6.60 -5.61 -12.44
CA LEU A 187 6.66 -4.30 -13.11
C LEU A 187 5.34 -3.52 -13.09
N THR A 188 4.27 -4.08 -12.56
CA THR A 188 2.94 -3.46 -12.55
C THR A 188 2.93 -2.14 -11.78
N TRP A 189 3.05 -2.20 -10.46
CA TRP A 189 2.93 -1.00 -9.61
C TRP A 189 4.10 -0.03 -9.77
N GLN A 190 5.35 -0.54 -9.72
CA GLN A 190 6.53 0.32 -9.69
C GLN A 190 6.81 1.00 -11.03
N PHE A 191 6.68 0.27 -12.14
CA PHE A 191 7.08 0.74 -13.47
C PHE A 191 5.91 1.12 -14.36
N THR A 192 4.77 0.42 -14.30
CA THR A 192 3.62 0.75 -15.15
C THR A 192 2.75 1.82 -14.51
N GLU A 193 2.15 1.53 -13.38
CA GLU A 193 1.21 2.46 -12.74
C GLU A 193 1.92 3.75 -12.30
N ASN A 194 3.09 3.61 -11.68
CA ASN A 194 3.87 4.77 -11.25
C ASN A 194 4.65 5.46 -12.38
N PHE A 195 4.72 4.87 -13.56
CA PHE A 195 5.09 5.61 -14.75
C PHE A 195 4.06 6.71 -15.04
N PHE A 196 2.78 6.35 -15.10
CA PHE A 196 1.71 7.31 -15.38
C PHE A 196 1.67 8.43 -14.33
N SER A 197 1.75 8.10 -13.05
CA SER A 197 1.71 9.13 -12.01
C SER A 197 2.96 10.02 -12.01
N ARG A 198 4.17 9.44 -12.10
CA ARG A 198 5.44 10.19 -12.08
C ARG A 198 5.63 11.12 -13.31
N HIS A 199 4.95 10.82 -14.40
CA HIS A 199 5.00 11.61 -15.63
C HIS A 199 3.72 12.41 -15.89
N ASN A 200 2.76 12.40 -14.94
CA ASN A 200 1.48 13.09 -15.04
C ASN A 200 0.73 12.76 -16.34
N ILE A 201 0.72 11.49 -16.71
CA ILE A 201 0.01 10.97 -17.89
C ILE A 201 -1.27 10.26 -17.42
N GLN A 202 -2.35 10.41 -18.15
CA GLN A 202 -3.61 9.74 -17.84
C GLN A 202 -3.49 8.23 -18.03
N PHE A 203 -3.66 7.47 -16.93
CA PHE A 203 -3.59 6.01 -16.93
C PHE A 203 -4.84 5.34 -17.51
N ALA A 204 -6.01 5.92 -17.25
CA ALA A 204 -7.27 5.44 -17.80
C ALA A 204 -8.24 6.58 -18.07
N THR A 205 -9.18 6.37 -19.00
CA THR A 205 -10.27 7.33 -19.27
C THR A 205 -11.12 7.57 -18.03
N ASN A 206 -12.06 8.54 -18.11
CA ASN A 206 -12.97 8.86 -17.00
C ASN A 206 -12.23 9.21 -15.71
N ASN A 207 -11.23 10.11 -15.81
CA ASN A 207 -10.44 10.55 -14.66
C ASN A 207 -9.81 9.35 -13.92
N ASN A 208 -9.07 8.48 -14.65
CA ASN A 208 -8.53 7.22 -14.14
C ASN A 208 -9.60 6.31 -13.50
N GLY A 209 -10.83 6.35 -13.98
CA GLY A 209 -11.95 5.56 -13.49
C GLY A 209 -12.67 6.13 -12.26
N TYR A 210 -12.30 7.33 -11.78
CA TYR A 210 -12.97 7.96 -10.64
C TYR A 210 -14.38 8.46 -10.95
N ASP A 211 -14.62 8.97 -12.18
CA ASP A 211 -15.91 9.54 -12.55
C ASP A 211 -16.96 8.46 -12.79
N THR A 212 -16.57 7.35 -13.41
CA THR A 212 -17.43 6.19 -13.66
C THR A 212 -16.60 4.97 -14.02
N VAL A 213 -17.13 3.79 -13.73
CA VAL A 213 -16.56 2.51 -14.20
C VAL A 213 -17.07 2.11 -15.60
N VAL A 214 -18.14 2.78 -16.08
CA VAL A 214 -18.73 2.51 -17.39
C VAL A 214 -17.86 3.11 -18.49
N ASP A 215 -17.53 2.28 -19.49
CA ASP A 215 -16.67 2.64 -20.64
C ASP A 215 -15.27 3.15 -20.26
N THR A 216 -14.83 2.90 -19.02
CA THR A 216 -13.45 3.19 -18.60
C THR A 216 -12.47 2.24 -19.31
N LYS A 217 -11.39 2.81 -19.84
CA LYS A 217 -10.36 2.09 -20.61
C LYS A 217 -8.96 2.49 -20.12
N ILE A 218 -8.07 1.49 -19.95
CA ILE A 218 -6.66 1.72 -19.65
C ILE A 218 -5.89 2.14 -20.91
N ASN A 219 -4.83 2.91 -20.70
CA ASN A 219 -3.96 3.47 -21.77
C ASN A 219 -2.58 2.76 -21.72
N MET A 220 -2.51 1.52 -22.22
CA MET A 220 -1.26 0.77 -22.21
C MET A 220 -0.41 0.96 -23.48
N THR A 221 -0.95 1.62 -24.48
CA THR A 221 -0.25 1.91 -25.73
C THR A 221 0.22 3.36 -25.84
N ASP A 222 0.29 4.08 -24.70
CA ASP A 222 0.90 5.41 -24.65
C ASP A 222 2.34 5.38 -25.19
N PRO A 223 2.73 6.29 -26.11
CA PRO A 223 4.05 6.26 -26.73
C PRO A 223 5.21 6.35 -25.74
N ASN A 224 5.03 7.05 -24.61
CA ASN A 224 6.07 7.16 -23.59
C ASN A 224 6.18 5.87 -22.75
N LEU A 225 5.07 5.17 -22.51
CA LEU A 225 5.11 3.85 -21.88
C LEU A 225 5.78 2.83 -22.79
N VAL A 226 5.46 2.83 -24.08
CA VAL A 226 6.13 1.98 -25.09
C VAL A 226 7.64 2.27 -25.09
N MET A 227 8.03 3.55 -25.12
CA MET A 227 9.43 3.97 -25.02
C MET A 227 10.11 3.40 -23.76
N MET A 228 9.48 3.53 -22.59
CA MET A 228 10.02 3.00 -21.34
C MET A 228 10.26 1.49 -21.41
N PHE A 229 9.27 0.71 -21.84
CA PHE A 229 9.43 -0.75 -21.95
C PHE A 229 10.45 -1.16 -23.02
N THR A 230 10.57 -0.41 -24.12
CA THR A 230 11.61 -0.61 -25.12
C THR A 230 13.01 -0.39 -24.52
N LYS A 231 13.17 0.63 -23.68
CA LYS A 231 14.41 0.89 -22.94
C LYS A 231 14.72 -0.22 -21.93
N LEU A 232 13.72 -0.65 -21.13
CA LEU A 232 13.89 -1.75 -20.18
C LEU A 232 14.33 -3.05 -20.91
N LYS A 233 13.73 -3.34 -22.07
CA LYS A 233 14.12 -4.50 -22.89
C LYS A 233 15.55 -4.37 -23.40
N SER A 234 15.94 -3.22 -23.94
CA SER A 234 17.32 -2.94 -24.36
C SER A 234 18.31 -3.12 -23.20
N TRP A 235 18.01 -2.54 -22.03
CA TRP A 235 18.86 -2.70 -20.85
C TRP A 235 18.95 -4.17 -20.37
N ALA A 236 17.90 -4.96 -20.55
CA ALA A 236 17.94 -6.38 -20.25
C ALA A 236 18.90 -7.12 -21.21
N ASP A 237 18.81 -6.82 -22.50
CA ASP A 237 19.69 -7.41 -23.53
C ASP A 237 21.17 -6.99 -23.34
N GLU A 238 21.40 -5.77 -22.86
CA GLU A 238 22.72 -5.25 -22.52
C GLU A 238 23.24 -5.70 -21.13
N GLY A 239 22.39 -6.35 -20.32
CA GLY A 239 22.73 -6.82 -18.98
C GLY A 239 22.80 -5.70 -17.93
N TYR A 240 22.08 -4.61 -18.13
CA TYR A 240 21.89 -3.52 -17.15
C TYR A 240 20.63 -3.68 -16.32
N PHE A 241 19.69 -4.46 -16.79
CA PHE A 241 18.43 -4.76 -16.13
C PHE A 241 18.21 -6.25 -16.00
N GLY A 242 17.92 -6.72 -14.79
CA GLY A 242 17.51 -8.10 -14.52
C GLY A 242 16.02 -8.16 -14.20
N TYR A 243 15.26 -8.84 -15.07
CA TYR A 243 13.85 -9.13 -14.81
C TYR A 243 13.70 -10.47 -14.11
N TYR A 244 13.07 -10.47 -12.92
CA TYR A 244 12.92 -11.64 -12.06
C TYR A 244 11.46 -12.16 -11.99
N GLY A 245 10.61 -11.81 -12.95
CA GLY A 245 9.22 -12.28 -13.03
C GLY A 245 8.25 -11.52 -12.12
N ALA A 246 7.12 -12.16 -11.81
CA ALA A 246 6.01 -11.54 -11.07
C ALA A 246 6.17 -11.58 -9.54
N GLY A 247 7.12 -12.35 -9.02
CA GLY A 247 7.28 -12.56 -7.58
C GLY A 247 7.96 -11.39 -6.87
N TRP A 248 7.29 -10.78 -5.90
CA TRP A 248 7.82 -9.64 -5.13
C TRP A 248 9.17 -9.93 -4.45
N ALA A 249 9.37 -11.14 -3.93
CA ALA A 249 10.53 -11.47 -3.10
C ALA A 249 11.82 -11.73 -3.90
N ASP A 250 11.72 -12.07 -5.18
CA ASP A 250 12.86 -12.59 -5.93
C ASP A 250 13.92 -11.52 -6.25
N ASN A 251 13.48 -10.31 -6.60
CA ASN A 251 14.37 -9.18 -6.86
C ASN A 251 14.92 -8.54 -5.58
N GLN A 252 14.10 -8.48 -4.51
CA GLN A 252 14.53 -7.97 -3.22
C GLN A 252 15.74 -8.75 -2.70
N LYS A 253 15.71 -10.07 -2.83
CA LYS A 253 16.81 -10.95 -2.43
C LYS A 253 18.12 -10.63 -3.16
N VAL A 254 18.06 -10.33 -4.46
CA VAL A 254 19.26 -9.94 -5.24
C VAL A 254 19.90 -8.66 -4.70
N PHE A 255 19.06 -7.69 -4.28
CA PHE A 255 19.51 -6.47 -3.64
C PHE A 255 20.04 -6.72 -2.23
N GLU A 256 19.35 -7.52 -1.42
CA GLU A 256 19.77 -7.89 -0.05
C GLU A 256 21.14 -8.57 -0.04
N GLU A 257 21.42 -9.42 -1.02
CA GLU A 257 22.72 -10.09 -1.20
C GLU A 257 23.82 -9.14 -1.73
N GLY A 258 23.48 -7.88 -2.02
CA GLY A 258 24.41 -6.86 -2.51
C GLY A 258 24.85 -7.07 -3.97
N LYS A 259 24.15 -7.87 -4.75
CA LYS A 259 24.47 -8.17 -6.16
C LYS A 259 23.97 -7.10 -7.12
N ALA A 260 22.92 -6.35 -6.74
CA ALA A 260 22.40 -5.24 -7.53
C ALA A 260 22.82 -3.89 -6.96
N ALA A 261 23.00 -2.89 -7.84
CA ALA A 261 23.24 -1.51 -7.45
C ALA A 261 21.94 -0.81 -7.06
N PHE A 262 20.88 -1.04 -7.82
CA PHE A 262 19.56 -0.45 -7.58
C PHE A 262 18.44 -1.50 -7.55
N TRP A 263 17.42 -1.20 -6.76
CA TRP A 263 16.16 -1.92 -6.73
C TRP A 263 15.02 -0.93 -6.46
N ILE A 264 13.96 -0.95 -7.28
CA ILE A 264 12.76 -0.19 -7.00
C ILE A 264 11.84 -1.04 -6.12
N GLY A 265 11.64 -0.62 -4.91
CA GLY A 265 10.84 -1.34 -3.93
C GLY A 265 9.86 -0.46 -3.18
N SER A 266 8.99 -1.07 -2.41
CA SER A 266 8.10 -0.36 -1.50
C SER A 266 8.88 0.27 -0.35
N SER A 267 8.54 1.49 0.04
CA SER A 267 9.04 2.08 1.30
C SER A 267 8.75 1.16 2.51
N GLY A 268 7.63 0.41 2.47
CA GLY A 268 7.26 -0.59 3.49
C GLY A 268 8.18 -1.83 3.56
N SER A 269 9.16 -1.97 2.66
CA SER A 269 10.21 -3.01 2.75
C SER A 269 11.35 -2.62 3.69
N PHE A 270 11.47 -1.34 4.05
CA PHE A 270 12.61 -0.81 4.79
C PHE A 270 12.87 -1.53 6.13
N GLY A 271 11.80 -1.77 6.93
CA GLY A 271 11.94 -2.44 8.23
C GLY A 271 12.47 -3.88 8.13
N GLY A 272 12.20 -4.57 7.02
CA GLY A 272 12.79 -5.86 6.69
C GLY A 272 14.24 -5.74 6.23
N LEU A 273 14.50 -4.84 5.26
CA LEU A 273 15.82 -4.61 4.68
C LEU A 273 16.88 -4.21 5.71
N GLN A 274 16.52 -3.46 6.75
CA GLN A 274 17.43 -3.14 7.85
C GLN A 274 18.04 -4.39 8.52
N LYS A 275 17.35 -5.53 8.47
CA LYS A 275 17.77 -6.78 9.08
C LYS A 275 18.45 -7.73 8.09
N THR A 276 18.10 -7.65 6.81
CA THR A 276 18.45 -8.65 5.80
C THR A 276 19.52 -8.16 4.82
N ALA A 277 19.64 -6.86 4.58
CA ALA A 277 20.61 -6.31 3.64
C ALA A 277 22.06 -6.57 4.10
N GLN A 278 22.85 -7.19 3.23
CA GLN A 278 24.26 -7.54 3.49
C GLN A 278 25.23 -6.38 3.18
N LYS A 279 24.75 -5.34 2.51
CA LYS A 279 25.54 -4.17 2.12
C LYS A 279 24.90 -2.88 2.65
N PRO A 280 25.71 -1.83 2.92
CA PRO A 280 25.17 -0.52 3.23
C PRO A 280 24.29 -0.01 2.10
N PHE A 281 23.16 0.58 2.45
CA PHE A 281 22.22 1.12 1.48
C PHE A 281 21.65 2.48 1.89
N SER A 282 21.22 3.22 0.89
CA SER A 282 20.41 4.43 1.00
C SER A 282 19.16 4.30 0.14
N ALA A 283 18.36 5.32 0.06
CA ALA A 283 17.26 5.39 -0.88
C ALA A 283 17.08 6.81 -1.43
N ASP A 284 16.46 6.90 -2.61
CA ASP A 284 16.05 8.15 -3.23
C ASP A 284 14.66 7.95 -3.89
N PHE A 285 14.12 9.04 -4.44
CA PHE A 285 12.86 9.02 -5.16
C PHE A 285 12.91 8.06 -6.36
N LEU A 286 11.73 7.54 -6.75
CA LEU A 286 11.58 6.82 -8.00
C LEU A 286 12.03 7.71 -9.17
N PRO A 287 13.02 7.30 -9.97
CA PRO A 287 13.43 8.06 -11.14
C PRO A 287 12.28 8.26 -12.13
N TYR A 288 12.43 9.28 -12.97
CA TYR A 288 11.49 9.59 -14.02
C TYR A 288 12.25 9.92 -15.32
N TRP A 289 11.57 9.89 -16.47
CA TRP A 289 12.13 10.34 -17.74
C TRP A 289 12.00 11.86 -17.83
N SER A 290 13.12 12.56 -17.79
CA SER A 290 13.13 14.04 -17.85
C SER A 290 12.71 14.58 -19.20
N SER A 291 12.78 13.77 -20.24
CA SER A 291 12.33 14.07 -21.60
C SER A 291 10.80 14.05 -21.76
N VAL A 292 10.05 13.51 -20.78
CA VAL A 292 8.58 13.47 -20.82
C VAL A 292 8.02 14.73 -20.17
N GLU A 293 7.20 15.47 -20.90
CA GLU A 293 6.58 16.70 -20.42
C GLU A 293 5.67 16.41 -19.20
N GLY A 294 5.75 17.25 -18.15
CA GLY A 294 4.97 17.11 -16.93
C GLY A 294 5.56 16.14 -15.90
N ALA A 295 6.70 15.51 -16.21
CA ALA A 295 7.34 14.55 -15.30
C ALA A 295 7.84 15.17 -13.98
N GLY A 296 8.04 14.33 -12.96
CA GLY A 296 8.55 14.71 -11.65
C GLY A 296 7.46 14.92 -10.60
N THR A 297 6.20 14.54 -10.86
CA THR A 297 5.09 14.58 -9.90
C THR A 297 5.23 13.51 -8.82
N ASN A 298 4.31 13.49 -7.86
CA ASN A 298 4.21 12.42 -6.84
C ASN A 298 3.90 11.06 -7.48
N THR A 299 3.83 10.02 -6.66
CA THR A 299 3.51 8.65 -7.08
C THR A 299 2.11 8.24 -6.61
N PHE A 300 1.52 7.26 -7.28
CA PHE A 300 0.42 6.50 -6.70
C PHE A 300 0.91 5.77 -5.46
N ILE A 301 0.09 5.78 -4.41
CA ILE A 301 0.36 4.95 -3.23
C ILE A 301 0.28 3.47 -3.60
N GLY A 302 1.01 2.67 -2.84
CA GLY A 302 0.79 1.22 -2.75
C GLY A 302 0.34 0.84 -1.35
N GLY A 303 0.20 -0.46 -1.14
CA GLY A 303 -0.20 -1.00 0.15
C GLY A 303 -1.70 -1.23 0.25
N ALA A 304 -2.33 -0.93 1.41
CA ALA A 304 -3.72 -1.30 1.64
C ALA A 304 -4.45 -0.34 2.57
N ALA A 305 -5.78 -0.40 2.51
CA ALA A 305 -6.69 0.19 3.48
C ALA A 305 -7.46 -0.90 4.25
N LEU A 306 -8.07 -0.49 5.34
CA LEU A 306 -8.95 -1.32 6.16
C LEU A 306 -10.41 -0.95 5.84
N PHE A 307 -11.21 -1.96 5.50
CA PHE A 307 -12.61 -1.80 5.19
C PHE A 307 -13.46 -2.41 6.31
N ALA A 308 -14.39 -1.63 6.86
CA ALA A 308 -15.36 -2.11 7.83
C ALA A 308 -16.45 -2.88 7.09
N MET A 309 -16.53 -4.19 7.31
CA MET A 309 -17.51 -5.03 6.64
C MET A 309 -18.90 -4.82 7.26
N SER A 310 -19.92 -4.72 6.41
CA SER A 310 -21.31 -4.56 6.83
C SER A 310 -21.88 -5.82 7.52
N GLY A 311 -23.10 -5.71 8.08
CA GLY A 311 -23.81 -6.83 8.71
C GLY A 311 -23.31 -7.20 10.10
N LYS A 312 -22.61 -6.28 10.78
CA LYS A 312 -22.14 -6.41 12.15
C LYS A 312 -23.06 -5.65 13.13
N SER A 313 -23.05 -6.07 14.39
CA SER A 313 -23.80 -5.40 15.46
C SER A 313 -23.26 -3.99 15.76
N ASP A 314 -24.06 -3.14 16.37
CA ASP A 314 -23.65 -1.78 16.77
C ASP A 314 -22.43 -1.81 17.71
N ALA A 315 -22.35 -2.79 18.62
CA ALA A 315 -21.20 -2.96 19.51
C ALA A 315 -19.91 -3.32 18.74
N GLU A 316 -19.98 -4.19 17.74
CA GLU A 316 -18.85 -4.55 16.89
C GLU A 316 -18.45 -3.36 16.01
N ASN A 317 -19.41 -2.62 15.44
CA ASN A 317 -19.15 -1.43 14.65
C ASN A 317 -18.47 -0.34 15.50
N LYS A 318 -18.90 -0.15 16.75
CA LYS A 318 -18.27 0.78 17.69
C LYS A 318 -16.81 0.35 17.96
N CYS A 319 -16.55 -0.93 18.23
CA CYS A 319 -15.20 -1.45 18.43
C CYS A 319 -14.32 -1.29 17.19
N THR A 320 -14.88 -1.45 15.99
CA THR A 320 -14.17 -1.21 14.73
C THR A 320 -13.81 0.28 14.58
N ALA A 321 -14.73 1.18 14.91
CA ALA A 321 -14.45 2.62 14.91
C ALA A 321 -13.39 3.02 15.95
N ASP A 322 -13.45 2.44 17.15
CA ASP A 322 -12.47 2.67 18.22
C ASP A 322 -11.07 2.23 17.78
N PHE A 323 -10.98 1.09 17.09
CA PHE A 323 -9.70 0.63 16.52
C PHE A 323 -9.20 1.57 15.42
N PHE A 324 -10.06 2.08 14.53
CA PHE A 324 -9.66 3.03 13.49
C PHE A 324 -9.16 4.36 14.10
N GLN A 325 -9.81 4.86 15.15
CA GLN A 325 -9.34 6.04 15.89
C GLN A 325 -7.99 5.78 16.58
N PHE A 326 -7.83 4.64 17.23
CA PHE A 326 -6.57 4.24 17.83
C PHE A 326 -5.44 4.17 16.78
N LEU A 327 -5.73 3.54 15.64
CA LEU A 327 -4.78 3.32 14.57
C LEU A 327 -4.28 4.63 13.93
N THR A 328 -5.13 5.66 13.86
CA THR A 328 -4.78 6.97 13.28
C THR A 328 -4.17 7.94 14.28
N SER A 329 -4.03 7.55 15.56
CA SER A 329 -3.33 8.39 16.54
C SER A 329 -1.85 8.58 16.15
N PRO A 330 -1.28 9.78 16.38
CA PRO A 330 0.09 10.08 16.00
C PRO A 330 1.13 9.09 16.54
N GLU A 331 0.96 8.63 17.78
CA GLU A 331 1.87 7.71 18.45
C GLU A 331 1.86 6.31 17.82
N ILE A 332 0.67 5.80 17.46
CA ILE A 332 0.53 4.49 16.82
C ILE A 332 1.01 4.55 15.38
N GLN A 333 0.68 5.61 14.65
CA GLN A 333 1.19 5.82 13.30
C GLN A 333 2.73 5.97 13.27
N LYS A 334 3.32 6.71 14.22
CA LYS A 334 4.77 6.78 14.40
C LYS A 334 5.36 5.39 14.67
N PHE A 335 4.79 4.65 15.62
CA PHE A 335 5.25 3.29 15.92
C PHE A 335 5.21 2.40 14.69
N TYR A 336 4.09 2.39 13.96
CA TYR A 336 3.91 1.58 12.76
C TYR A 336 4.89 1.95 11.65
N HIS A 337 5.05 3.24 11.39
CA HIS A 337 6.01 3.78 10.44
C HIS A 337 7.45 3.34 10.75
N GLN A 338 7.91 3.57 11.99
CA GLN A 338 9.27 3.21 12.41
C GLN A 338 9.53 1.70 12.39
N ALA A 339 8.53 0.89 12.69
CA ALA A 339 8.66 -0.57 12.73
C ALA A 339 8.68 -1.23 11.34
N THR A 340 8.08 -0.58 10.31
CA THR A 340 7.85 -1.17 8.99
C THR A 340 8.50 -0.41 7.84
N GLY A 341 8.49 0.92 7.88
CA GLY A 341 8.83 1.80 6.76
C GLY A 341 7.63 2.20 5.89
N TYR A 342 6.41 1.68 6.16
CA TYR A 342 5.18 2.26 5.60
C TYR A 342 5.09 3.73 6.01
N VAL A 343 4.52 4.58 5.17
CA VAL A 343 4.46 6.01 5.47
C VAL A 343 3.52 6.29 6.64
N ALA A 344 3.84 7.27 7.47
CA ALA A 344 2.88 7.85 8.38
C ALA A 344 1.77 8.49 7.55
N ILE A 345 0.51 8.03 7.73
CA ILE A 345 -0.61 8.46 6.86
C ILE A 345 -1.19 9.82 7.25
N THR A 346 -0.82 10.36 8.43
CA THR A 346 -1.27 11.66 8.91
C THR A 346 -0.11 12.64 9.08
N GLU A 347 -0.38 13.93 8.84
CA GLU A 347 0.62 15.00 9.02
C GLU A 347 1.12 15.07 10.47
N ALA A 348 0.23 14.89 11.45
CA ALA A 348 0.59 14.91 12.86
C ALA A 348 1.59 13.81 13.23
N ALA A 349 1.45 12.61 12.67
CA ALA A 349 2.38 11.52 12.91
C ALA A 349 3.74 11.74 12.22
N TYR A 350 3.74 12.33 11.02
CA TYR A 350 4.97 12.73 10.33
C TYR A 350 5.74 13.77 11.13
N GLU A 351 5.09 14.87 11.56
CA GLU A 351 5.72 15.92 12.32
C GLU A 351 6.21 15.44 13.72
N LEU A 352 5.44 14.56 14.39
CA LEU A 352 5.87 13.92 15.63
C LEU A 352 7.17 13.13 15.41
N THR A 353 7.21 12.28 14.38
CA THR A 353 8.38 11.46 14.05
C THR A 353 9.60 12.32 13.74
N LYS A 354 9.40 13.40 12.99
CA LYS A 354 10.44 14.37 12.61
C LYS A 354 10.98 15.15 13.81
N SER A 355 10.08 15.62 14.69
CA SER A 355 10.46 16.39 15.88
C SER A 355 11.34 15.62 16.87
N GLU A 356 11.23 14.27 16.85
CA GLU A 356 12.07 13.39 17.67
C GLU A 356 13.43 13.05 17.02
N GLY A 357 13.74 13.62 15.85
CA GLY A 357 15.01 13.45 15.15
C GLY A 357 15.19 12.04 14.55
N TYR A 358 14.09 11.33 14.26
CA TYR A 358 14.16 9.98 13.69
C TYR A 358 14.72 9.99 12.27
N TYR A 359 14.27 10.91 11.42
CA TYR A 359 14.72 11.00 10.04
C TYR A 359 16.16 11.48 9.88
N GLU A 360 16.70 12.23 10.84
CA GLU A 360 18.12 12.59 10.87
C GLU A 360 19.02 11.35 11.02
N LYS A 361 18.55 10.36 11.80
CA LYS A 361 19.26 9.09 12.03
C LYS A 361 18.93 8.03 10.97
N THR A 362 17.78 8.14 10.33
CA THR A 362 17.21 7.14 9.43
C THR A 362 16.61 7.82 8.20
N PRO A 363 17.41 8.49 7.35
CA PRO A 363 16.90 9.29 6.23
C PRO A 363 16.14 8.47 5.17
N VAL A 364 16.45 7.18 5.02
CA VAL A 364 15.74 6.27 4.11
C VAL A 364 14.24 6.20 4.44
N ALA A 365 13.87 6.24 5.72
CA ALA A 365 12.47 6.14 6.15
C ALA A 365 11.62 7.35 5.70
N GLU A 366 12.25 8.52 5.48
CA GLU A 366 11.54 9.73 5.08
C GLU A 366 11.26 9.81 3.56
N VAL A 367 12.02 9.06 2.74
CA VAL A 367 11.98 9.18 1.27
C VAL A 367 10.57 8.95 0.73
N GLY A 368 9.89 7.89 1.17
CA GLY A 368 8.54 7.56 0.72
C GLY A 368 7.51 8.65 1.03
N ILE A 369 7.56 9.22 2.23
CA ILE A 369 6.68 10.34 2.63
C ILE A 369 6.95 11.57 1.76
N LYS A 370 8.21 11.97 1.63
CA LYS A 370 8.60 13.12 0.81
C LYS A 370 8.19 12.97 -0.66
N GLN A 371 8.24 11.75 -1.18
CA GLN A 371 7.80 11.47 -2.55
C GLN A 371 6.29 11.63 -2.71
N LEU A 372 5.48 11.19 -1.74
CA LEU A 372 4.04 11.41 -1.75
C LEU A 372 3.64 12.88 -1.53
N MET A 373 4.51 13.67 -0.88
CA MET A 373 4.34 15.11 -0.69
C MET A 373 4.87 15.96 -1.86
N LEU A 374 5.44 15.36 -2.90
CA LEU A 374 5.77 16.09 -4.13
C LEU A 374 4.49 16.65 -4.74
N LYS A 375 4.64 17.70 -5.56
CA LYS A 375 3.52 18.32 -6.24
C LYS A 375 2.67 17.27 -6.98
N SER A 376 1.39 17.20 -6.65
CA SER A 376 0.43 16.36 -7.35
C SER A 376 0.20 16.90 -8.77
N GLY A 377 0.20 15.99 -9.74
CA GLY A 377 -0.25 16.25 -11.09
C GLY A 377 -1.75 16.03 -11.22
N GLU A 378 -2.30 16.37 -12.36
CA GLU A 378 -3.70 16.13 -12.69
C GLU A 378 -4.05 14.63 -12.58
N TRP A 379 -3.15 13.76 -13.07
CA TRP A 379 -3.35 12.32 -13.19
C TRP A 379 -2.65 11.50 -12.09
N SER A 380 -2.04 12.14 -11.07
CA SER A 380 -1.23 11.46 -10.07
C SER A 380 -1.96 11.19 -8.74
N LYS A 381 -3.29 11.36 -8.68
CA LYS A 381 -4.10 11.14 -7.47
C LYS A 381 -4.41 9.66 -7.20
N GLY A 382 -4.38 8.82 -8.22
CA GLY A 382 -4.71 7.41 -8.14
C GLY A 382 -5.51 6.92 -9.35
N TYR A 383 -6.12 5.74 -9.20
CA TYR A 383 -7.01 5.14 -10.19
C TYR A 383 -8.12 4.32 -9.53
N ARG A 384 -9.22 4.07 -10.27
CA ARG A 384 -10.37 3.30 -9.81
C ARG A 384 -10.78 2.29 -10.88
N LEU A 385 -10.08 1.16 -10.95
CA LEU A 385 -10.21 0.17 -12.01
C LEU A 385 -10.69 -1.17 -11.45
N GLY A 386 -11.83 -1.63 -11.90
CA GLY A 386 -12.41 -2.91 -11.48
C GLY A 386 -11.68 -4.13 -12.05
N PHE A 387 -11.73 -5.26 -11.35
CA PHE A 387 -10.98 -6.47 -11.70
C PHE A 387 -9.48 -6.23 -11.95
N TYR A 388 -8.94 -5.21 -11.33
CA TYR A 388 -7.57 -4.76 -11.57
C TYR A 388 -6.50 -5.79 -11.13
N PRO A 389 -6.69 -6.61 -10.08
CA PRO A 389 -5.78 -7.74 -9.81
C PRO A 389 -5.65 -8.71 -11.00
N GLN A 390 -6.73 -8.96 -11.73
CA GLN A 390 -6.69 -9.79 -12.93
C GLN A 390 -5.99 -9.09 -14.10
N ILE A 391 -6.13 -7.75 -14.21
CA ILE A 391 -5.39 -6.95 -15.19
C ILE A 391 -3.90 -6.98 -14.88
N ARG A 392 -3.50 -6.84 -13.61
CA ARG A 392 -2.08 -7.02 -13.20
C ARG A 392 -1.55 -8.40 -13.58
N ALA A 393 -2.34 -9.47 -13.43
CA ALA A 393 -1.94 -10.81 -13.85
C ALA A 393 -1.70 -10.91 -15.37
N ILE A 394 -2.51 -10.23 -16.19
CA ILE A 394 -2.29 -10.11 -17.64
C ILE A 394 -0.98 -9.34 -17.91
N MET A 395 -0.76 -8.22 -17.23
CA MET A 395 0.46 -7.43 -17.35
C MET A 395 1.71 -8.28 -17.08
N GLU A 396 1.74 -8.99 -15.94
CA GLU A 396 2.90 -9.81 -15.57
C GLU A 396 3.14 -10.97 -16.57
N ARG A 397 2.08 -11.57 -17.11
CA ARG A 397 2.20 -12.57 -18.17
C ARG A 397 2.86 -11.99 -19.42
N GLU A 398 2.39 -10.84 -19.89
CA GLU A 398 2.92 -10.24 -21.12
C GLU A 398 4.33 -9.65 -20.91
N TYR A 399 4.63 -9.12 -19.74
CA TYR A 399 6.00 -8.69 -19.42
C TYR A 399 6.95 -9.89 -19.44
N GLY A 400 6.56 -11.03 -18.88
CA GLY A 400 7.33 -12.26 -19.00
C GLY A 400 7.64 -12.62 -20.45
N ARG A 401 6.64 -12.55 -21.34
CA ARG A 401 6.78 -12.83 -22.77
C ARG A 401 7.67 -11.82 -23.50
N ILE A 402 7.56 -10.53 -23.16
CA ILE A 402 8.41 -9.48 -23.73
C ILE A 402 9.87 -9.72 -23.37
N PHE A 403 10.17 -9.96 -22.08
CA PHE A 403 11.56 -10.18 -21.65
C PHE A 403 12.14 -11.51 -22.11
N ALA A 404 11.29 -12.54 -22.32
CA ALA A 404 11.69 -13.80 -22.96
C ALA A 404 11.91 -13.67 -24.47
N GLY A 405 11.51 -12.54 -25.10
CA GLY A 405 11.61 -12.34 -26.54
C GLY A 405 10.53 -13.10 -27.35
N GLU A 406 9.44 -13.52 -26.70
CA GLU A 406 8.30 -14.24 -27.32
C GLU A 406 7.32 -13.29 -28.03
N THR A 407 7.32 -12.02 -27.67
CA THR A 407 6.48 -10.98 -28.29
C THR A 407 7.23 -9.65 -28.28
N SER A 408 6.87 -8.73 -29.18
CA SER A 408 7.41 -7.36 -29.16
C SER A 408 6.83 -6.57 -27.98
N VAL A 409 7.46 -5.45 -27.64
CA VAL A 409 6.95 -4.53 -26.60
C VAL A 409 5.57 -4.00 -26.99
N GLU A 410 5.42 -3.56 -28.24
CA GLU A 410 4.17 -2.98 -28.75
C GLU A 410 3.03 -3.99 -28.74
N GLU A 411 3.28 -5.24 -29.19
CA GLU A 411 2.28 -6.30 -29.18
C GLU A 411 1.88 -6.74 -27.78
N GLY A 412 2.86 -6.88 -26.87
CA GLY A 412 2.61 -7.22 -25.46
C GLY A 412 1.76 -6.16 -24.76
N LEU A 413 2.13 -4.88 -24.89
CA LEU A 413 1.36 -3.77 -24.30
C LEU A 413 -0.04 -3.65 -24.94
N LYS A 414 -0.16 -3.88 -26.25
CA LYS A 414 -1.47 -3.90 -26.92
C LYS A 414 -2.37 -5.06 -26.45
N THR A 415 -1.78 -6.20 -26.18
CA THR A 415 -2.51 -7.36 -25.61
C THR A 415 -3.04 -7.01 -24.22
N ILE A 416 -2.20 -6.40 -23.36
CA ILE A 416 -2.61 -5.95 -22.02
C ILE A 416 -3.78 -4.95 -22.13
N GLU A 417 -3.70 -3.97 -23.01
CA GLU A 417 -4.76 -2.98 -23.23
C GLU A 417 -6.07 -3.65 -23.66
N THR A 418 -6.00 -4.57 -24.61
CA THR A 418 -7.17 -5.24 -25.15
C THR A 418 -7.86 -6.11 -24.11
N GLU A 419 -7.15 -7.06 -23.52
CA GLU A 419 -7.70 -7.99 -22.52
C GLU A 419 -8.09 -7.26 -21.22
N GLY A 420 -7.31 -6.24 -20.82
CA GLY A 420 -7.61 -5.41 -19.68
C GLY A 420 -8.91 -4.63 -19.84
N ASN A 421 -9.14 -4.05 -21.03
CA ASN A 421 -10.36 -3.32 -21.33
C ASN A 421 -11.58 -4.25 -21.42
N GLU A 422 -11.43 -5.52 -21.84
CA GLU A 422 -12.49 -6.52 -21.76
C GLU A 422 -12.86 -6.83 -20.29
N LEU A 423 -11.89 -6.91 -19.40
CA LEU A 423 -12.14 -7.08 -17.96
C LEU A 423 -12.86 -5.86 -17.36
N LEU A 424 -12.46 -4.65 -17.69
CA LEU A 424 -13.14 -3.42 -17.24
C LEU A 424 -14.59 -3.36 -17.72
N ALA A 425 -14.84 -3.70 -19.00
CA ALA A 425 -16.20 -3.75 -19.54
C ALA A 425 -17.07 -4.83 -18.87
N ARG A 426 -16.48 -5.95 -18.45
CA ARG A 426 -17.18 -6.98 -17.65
C ARG A 426 -17.48 -6.47 -16.24
N PHE A 427 -16.52 -5.80 -15.59
CA PHE A 427 -16.72 -5.23 -14.25
C PHE A 427 -17.87 -4.21 -14.25
N ALA A 428 -17.91 -3.30 -15.22
CA ALA A 428 -18.95 -2.30 -15.35
C ALA A 428 -20.37 -2.89 -15.36
N LYS A 429 -20.55 -4.10 -15.91
CA LYS A 429 -21.85 -4.80 -15.91
C LYS A 429 -22.23 -5.38 -14.54
N THR A 430 -21.30 -5.48 -13.60
CA THR A 430 -21.53 -6.06 -12.27
C THR A 430 -21.57 -5.00 -11.16
N ALA A 431 -21.10 -3.79 -11.45
CA ALA A 431 -21.00 -2.67 -10.51
C ALA A 431 -22.20 -1.71 -10.57
N GLY A 432 -23.24 -2.03 -11.39
CA GLY A 432 -24.46 -1.21 -11.57
C GLY A 432 -25.68 -1.76 -10.86
#